data_d7a7812ad26fe27a98b0b7110dc91cd8
#
_entry.id   d7a7812ad26fe27a98b0b7110dc91cd8
#
_cell.length_a   1.000
_cell.length_b   1.000
_cell.length_c   1.000
_cell.angle_alpha   90.00
_cell.angle_beta   90.00
_cell.angle_gamma   90.00
#
_symmetry.space_group_name_H-M   'P 1'
#
loop_
_entity.id
_entity.type
_entity.pdbx_description
1 polymer ?
#
loop_
_entity_poly.entity_id
_entity_poly.type
_entity_poly.pdbx_seq_one_letter_code
_entity_poly.pdbx_strand_id
1 'polypeptide(L)'
;MDIQFEKVGKVSGVLTINMVKADYEANVNKALKDLGKKVQMPGFRPGHVPAGLVKKMYGVQAKAEEVNKLLQDSLFDYIKTKKINMLGEPLGSDKQEPQDIEKQDDFTFIFDIAIAPKFKAELSEEDTIDYYDIEVSEDLITKQLGALQQQAGHPESVDSYEERDILRGTLAELDEN
;
A
#
# COMPACT_ATOMS: atom_id res chain seq x y z
N MET A 1 -15.80 -20.44 -0.77
CA MET A 1 -14.83 -19.75 0.11
C MET A 1 -15.40 -19.71 1.52
N ASP A 2 -14.62 -20.04 2.54
CA ASP A 2 -15.01 -20.02 3.96
C ASP A 2 -14.07 -19.08 4.73
N ILE A 3 -14.65 -18.20 5.54
CA ILE A 3 -13.90 -17.21 6.32
C ILE A 3 -14.28 -17.38 7.78
N GLN A 4 -13.29 -17.69 8.61
CA GLN A 4 -13.45 -17.90 10.05
C GLN A 4 -12.65 -16.84 10.81
N PHE A 5 -13.30 -16.25 11.80
CA PHE A 5 -12.68 -15.29 12.70
C PHE A 5 -12.68 -15.83 14.12
N GLU A 6 -11.52 -15.93 14.71
CA GLU A 6 -11.31 -16.33 16.09
C GLU A 6 -10.69 -15.20 16.90
N LYS A 7 -11.34 -14.83 17.99
CA LYS A 7 -10.81 -13.85 18.92
C LYS A 7 -9.85 -14.53 19.90
N VAL A 8 -8.57 -14.25 19.81
CA VAL A 8 -7.53 -14.89 20.62
C VAL A 8 -7.27 -14.14 21.93
N GLY A 9 -7.52 -12.82 21.96
CA GLY A 9 -7.27 -11.98 23.12
C GLY A 9 -8.26 -10.84 23.26
N LYS A 10 -7.96 -9.89 24.17
CA LYS A 10 -8.81 -8.70 24.38
C LYS A 10 -8.79 -7.77 23.16
N VAL A 11 -7.65 -7.68 22.49
CA VAL A 11 -7.37 -6.77 21.38
C VAL A 11 -6.76 -7.47 20.16
N SER A 12 -6.79 -8.80 20.10
CA SER A 12 -6.23 -9.58 19.01
C SER A 12 -7.18 -10.66 18.54
N GLY A 13 -7.17 -10.95 17.26
CA GLY A 13 -7.91 -12.03 16.63
C GLY A 13 -7.15 -12.59 15.44
N VAL A 14 -7.51 -13.82 15.07
CA VAL A 14 -6.97 -14.52 13.91
C VAL A 14 -8.11 -14.72 12.91
N LEU A 15 -7.81 -14.41 11.66
CA LEU A 15 -8.75 -14.57 10.56
C LEU A 15 -8.18 -15.60 9.60
N THR A 16 -8.93 -16.69 9.41
CA THR A 16 -8.55 -17.79 8.51
C THR A 16 -9.48 -17.77 7.31
N ILE A 17 -8.89 -17.73 6.11
CA ILE A 17 -9.61 -17.72 4.84
C ILE A 17 -9.25 -18.99 4.07
N ASN A 18 -10.24 -19.85 3.86
CA ASN A 18 -10.11 -21.05 3.04
C ASN A 18 -10.72 -20.78 1.66
N MET A 19 -9.88 -20.88 0.64
CA MET A 19 -10.25 -20.63 -0.75
C MET A 19 -10.07 -21.92 -1.55
N VAL A 20 -11.12 -22.38 -2.19
CA VAL A 20 -11.08 -23.54 -3.07
C VAL A 20 -11.04 -23.12 -4.53
N LYS A 21 -10.57 -24.01 -5.41
CA LYS A 21 -10.42 -23.75 -6.84
C LYS A 21 -11.65 -23.13 -7.49
N ALA A 22 -12.85 -23.60 -7.13
CA ALA A 22 -14.11 -23.12 -7.68
C ALA A 22 -14.37 -21.63 -7.44
N ASP A 23 -13.75 -21.03 -6.39
CA ASP A 23 -13.96 -19.65 -6.03
C ASP A 23 -13.27 -18.67 -7.01
N TYR A 24 -12.12 -19.05 -7.58
CA TYR A 24 -11.30 -18.17 -8.42
C TYR A 24 -11.14 -18.62 -9.87
N GLU A 25 -11.45 -19.88 -10.21
CA GLU A 25 -11.22 -20.45 -11.54
C GLU A 25 -11.91 -19.67 -12.67
N ALA A 26 -13.13 -19.18 -12.43
CA ALA A 26 -13.87 -18.38 -13.40
C ALA A 26 -13.16 -17.06 -13.71
N ASN A 27 -12.61 -16.41 -12.69
CA ASN A 27 -11.87 -15.16 -12.80
C ASN A 27 -10.55 -15.37 -13.53
N VAL A 28 -9.80 -16.40 -13.18
CA VAL A 28 -8.55 -16.78 -13.86
C VAL A 28 -8.78 -17.05 -15.34
N ASN A 29 -9.83 -17.79 -15.67
CA ASN A 29 -10.16 -18.07 -17.08
C ASN A 29 -10.52 -16.81 -17.85
N LYS A 30 -11.24 -15.88 -17.21
CA LYS A 30 -11.55 -14.56 -17.78
C LYS A 30 -10.29 -13.73 -17.98
N ALA A 31 -9.43 -13.64 -16.97
CA ALA A 31 -8.16 -12.92 -17.05
C ALA A 31 -7.27 -13.47 -18.17
N LEU A 32 -7.12 -14.78 -18.28
CA LEU A 32 -6.36 -15.43 -19.37
C LEU A 32 -6.95 -15.14 -20.77
N LYS A 33 -8.27 -15.10 -20.88
CA LYS A 33 -8.94 -14.74 -22.13
C LYS A 33 -8.69 -13.29 -22.53
N ASP A 34 -8.69 -12.39 -21.56
CA ASP A 34 -8.44 -10.97 -21.82
C ASP A 34 -6.95 -10.69 -22.07
N LEU A 35 -6.05 -11.40 -21.38
CA LEU A 35 -4.61 -11.41 -21.71
C LEU A 35 -4.36 -11.90 -23.13
N GLY A 36 -5.00 -12.97 -23.55
CA GLY A 36 -4.85 -13.52 -24.90
C GLY A 36 -5.19 -12.55 -26.04
N LYS A 37 -6.08 -11.57 -25.76
CA LYS A 37 -6.41 -10.50 -26.71
C LYS A 37 -5.35 -9.40 -26.77
N LYS A 38 -4.59 -9.19 -25.68
CA LYS A 38 -3.62 -8.09 -25.52
C LYS A 38 -2.18 -8.51 -25.81
N VAL A 39 -1.86 -9.77 -25.55
CA VAL A 39 -0.50 -10.29 -25.68
C VAL A 39 -0.06 -10.32 -27.13
N GLN A 40 1.13 -9.76 -27.36
CA GLN A 40 1.85 -9.87 -28.64
C GLN A 40 2.91 -10.95 -28.51
N MET A 41 2.88 -11.92 -29.38
CA MET A 41 3.81 -13.04 -29.36
C MET A 41 4.43 -13.25 -30.75
N PRO A 42 5.75 -13.42 -30.86
CA PRO A 42 6.40 -13.70 -32.14
C PRO A 42 5.75 -14.92 -32.85
N GLY A 43 5.42 -14.78 -34.13
CA GLY A 43 4.77 -15.81 -34.90
C GLY A 43 3.23 -15.84 -34.84
N PHE A 44 2.60 -15.00 -34.02
CA PHE A 44 1.14 -14.91 -33.95
C PHE A 44 0.65 -13.47 -34.19
N ARG A 45 -0.49 -13.36 -34.86
CA ARG A 45 -1.16 -12.07 -35.01
C ARG A 45 -1.68 -11.60 -33.63
N PRO A 46 -1.57 -10.31 -33.28
CA PRO A 46 -2.12 -9.78 -32.05
C PRO A 46 -3.59 -10.19 -31.84
N GLY A 47 -3.90 -10.69 -30.66
CA GLY A 47 -5.24 -11.19 -30.31
C GLY A 47 -5.60 -12.59 -30.83
N HIS A 48 -4.70 -13.28 -31.51
CA HIS A 48 -4.94 -14.63 -32.10
C HIS A 48 -3.97 -15.68 -31.53
N VAL A 49 -3.43 -15.44 -30.35
CA VAL A 49 -2.57 -16.41 -29.64
C VAL A 49 -3.46 -17.55 -29.12
N PRO A 50 -3.11 -18.83 -29.36
CA PRO A 50 -3.88 -19.96 -28.84
C PRO A 50 -3.99 -19.94 -27.32
N ALA A 51 -5.21 -20.15 -26.79
CA ALA A 51 -5.48 -20.08 -25.35
C ALA A 51 -4.62 -21.05 -24.52
N GLY A 52 -4.28 -22.23 -25.07
CA GLY A 52 -3.38 -23.18 -24.41
C GLY A 52 -1.97 -22.62 -24.19
N LEU A 53 -1.46 -21.84 -25.16
CA LEU A 53 -0.14 -21.22 -25.05
C LEU A 53 -0.15 -20.06 -24.03
N VAL A 54 -1.21 -19.24 -24.05
CA VAL A 54 -1.42 -18.17 -23.05
C VAL A 54 -1.49 -18.77 -21.64
N LYS A 55 -2.24 -19.85 -21.46
CA LYS A 55 -2.35 -20.55 -20.18
C LYS A 55 -1.00 -21.14 -19.72
N LYS A 56 -0.20 -21.68 -20.62
CA LYS A 56 1.12 -22.22 -20.27
C LYS A 56 2.10 -21.16 -19.84
N MET A 57 2.05 -19.96 -20.46
CA MET A 57 3.00 -18.88 -20.16
C MET A 57 2.57 -18.00 -19.00
N TYR A 58 1.28 -17.73 -18.90
CA TYR A 58 0.74 -16.74 -17.94
C TYR A 58 -0.21 -17.35 -16.91
N GLY A 59 -0.44 -18.67 -16.95
CA GLY A 59 -1.43 -19.33 -16.10
C GLY A 59 -1.15 -19.17 -14.61
N VAL A 60 0.11 -19.38 -14.21
CA VAL A 60 0.52 -19.26 -12.79
C VAL A 60 0.41 -17.81 -12.31
N GLN A 61 0.88 -16.87 -13.14
CA GLN A 61 0.80 -15.45 -12.79
C GLN A 61 -0.67 -14.98 -12.69
N ALA A 62 -1.50 -15.31 -13.68
CA ALA A 62 -2.92 -14.96 -13.65
C ALA A 62 -3.65 -15.59 -12.45
N LYS A 63 -3.30 -16.83 -12.09
CA LYS A 63 -3.82 -17.49 -10.89
C LYS A 63 -3.41 -16.72 -9.63
N ALA A 64 -2.13 -16.36 -9.51
CA ALA A 64 -1.62 -15.61 -8.36
C ALA A 64 -2.32 -14.25 -8.21
N GLU A 65 -2.46 -13.50 -9.31
CA GLU A 65 -3.11 -12.19 -9.31
C GLU A 65 -4.58 -12.27 -8.91
N GLU A 66 -5.34 -13.22 -9.47
CA GLU A 66 -6.77 -13.37 -9.17
C GLU A 66 -7.01 -13.94 -7.76
N VAL A 67 -6.15 -14.85 -7.27
CA VAL A 67 -6.20 -15.35 -5.89
C VAL A 67 -5.93 -14.21 -4.91
N ASN A 68 -4.89 -13.42 -5.12
CA ASN A 68 -4.56 -12.28 -4.27
C ASN A 68 -5.67 -11.21 -4.27
N LYS A 69 -6.22 -10.91 -5.44
CA LYS A 69 -7.33 -9.96 -5.55
C LYS A 69 -8.56 -10.43 -4.79
N LEU A 70 -8.97 -11.68 -5.02
CA LEU A 70 -10.13 -12.26 -4.35
C LEU A 70 -9.91 -12.33 -2.83
N LEU A 71 -8.69 -12.64 -2.40
CA LEU A 71 -8.30 -12.67 -1.00
C LEU A 71 -8.49 -11.29 -0.33
N GLN A 72 -7.95 -10.23 -0.96
CA GLN A 72 -8.08 -8.87 -0.45
C GLN A 72 -9.54 -8.41 -0.40
N ASP A 73 -10.27 -8.57 -1.51
CA ASP A 73 -11.68 -8.17 -1.59
C ASP A 73 -12.50 -8.85 -0.50
N SER A 74 -12.31 -10.15 -0.32
CA SER A 74 -13.05 -10.95 0.65
C SER A 74 -12.68 -10.64 2.10
N LEU A 75 -11.41 -10.36 2.37
CA LEU A 75 -10.93 -9.95 3.67
C LEU A 75 -11.59 -8.64 4.11
N PHE A 76 -11.55 -7.62 3.25
CA PHE A 76 -12.13 -6.32 3.55
C PHE A 76 -13.66 -6.37 3.64
N ASP A 77 -14.31 -7.10 2.76
CA ASP A 77 -15.76 -7.28 2.79
C ASP A 77 -16.22 -8.00 4.07
N TYR A 78 -15.48 -9.00 4.53
CA TYR A 78 -15.76 -9.69 5.79
C TYR A 78 -15.63 -8.74 7.00
N ILE A 79 -14.54 -8.01 7.10
CA ILE A 79 -14.27 -7.04 8.18
C ILE A 79 -15.37 -5.99 8.22
N LYS A 80 -15.76 -5.46 7.06
CA LYS A 80 -16.84 -4.46 6.93
C LYS A 80 -18.21 -5.02 7.31
N THR A 81 -18.54 -6.21 6.81
CA THR A 81 -19.83 -6.86 7.09
C THR A 81 -19.99 -7.22 8.56
N LYS A 82 -18.94 -7.74 9.18
CA LYS A 82 -18.92 -8.09 10.61
C LYS A 82 -18.69 -6.89 11.52
N LYS A 83 -18.46 -5.70 10.95
CA LYS A 83 -18.19 -4.45 11.68
C LYS A 83 -17.05 -4.62 12.69
N ILE A 84 -15.97 -5.28 12.27
CA ILE A 84 -14.79 -5.47 13.11
C ILE A 84 -14.00 -4.15 13.08
N ASN A 85 -13.90 -3.48 14.22
CA ASN A 85 -13.08 -2.29 14.36
C ASN A 85 -11.61 -2.72 14.47
N MET A 86 -10.94 -2.76 13.33
CA MET A 86 -9.54 -3.15 13.23
C MET A 86 -8.62 -1.94 13.44
N LEU A 87 -7.50 -2.17 14.12
CA LEU A 87 -6.41 -1.21 14.30
C LEU A 87 -5.26 -1.58 13.36
N GLY A 88 -5.02 -0.74 12.35
CA GLY A 88 -3.99 -1.01 11.34
C GLY A 88 -4.44 -2.02 10.29
N GLU A 89 -3.46 -2.55 9.54
CA GLU A 89 -3.67 -3.53 8.48
C GLU A 89 -3.52 -4.96 9.01
N PRO A 90 -4.23 -5.95 8.41
CA PRO A 90 -4.04 -7.36 8.71
C PRO A 90 -2.60 -7.80 8.40
N LEU A 91 -1.98 -8.52 9.30
CA LEU A 91 -0.65 -9.07 9.11
C LEU A 91 -0.73 -10.56 8.82
N GLY A 92 0.12 -11.06 7.91
CA GLY A 92 0.28 -12.49 7.73
C GLY A 92 0.71 -13.15 9.04
N SER A 93 0.02 -14.20 9.47
CA SER A 93 0.34 -14.89 10.71
C SER A 93 1.62 -15.71 10.60
N ASP A 94 2.39 -15.79 11.68
CA ASP A 94 3.56 -16.69 11.77
C ASP A 94 3.17 -18.18 11.63
N LYS A 95 1.87 -18.50 11.79
CA LYS A 95 1.32 -19.84 11.57
C LYS A 95 1.01 -20.15 10.11
N GLN A 96 1.21 -19.18 9.22
CA GLN A 96 0.98 -19.37 7.80
C GLN A 96 1.98 -20.33 7.20
N GLU A 97 1.50 -21.45 6.69
CA GLU A 97 2.33 -22.38 5.92
C GLU A 97 2.62 -21.84 4.52
N PRO A 98 3.83 -22.09 3.98
CA PRO A 98 4.14 -21.70 2.60
C PRO A 98 3.15 -22.32 1.61
N GLN A 99 2.57 -21.48 0.75
CA GLN A 99 1.59 -21.90 -0.27
C GLN A 99 2.25 -21.93 -1.64
N ASP A 100 2.15 -23.07 -2.34
CA ASP A 100 2.66 -23.21 -3.71
C ASP A 100 1.51 -23.00 -4.70
N ILE A 101 1.45 -21.79 -5.28
CA ILE A 101 0.39 -21.37 -6.20
C ILE A 101 0.39 -22.23 -7.48
N GLU A 102 1.53 -22.78 -7.88
CA GLU A 102 1.64 -23.59 -9.09
C GLU A 102 1.05 -24.98 -8.89
N LYS A 103 1.31 -25.60 -7.74
CA LYS A 103 0.96 -27.00 -7.49
C LYS A 103 -0.33 -27.21 -6.75
N GLN A 104 -0.73 -26.23 -5.94
CA GLN A 104 -1.95 -26.33 -5.13
C GLN A 104 -3.12 -25.65 -5.80
N ASP A 105 -4.31 -26.20 -5.62
CA ASP A 105 -5.56 -25.62 -6.10
C ASP A 105 -6.39 -25.01 -4.97
N ASP A 106 -6.21 -25.47 -3.73
CA ASP A 106 -6.87 -24.96 -2.55
C ASP A 106 -5.86 -24.24 -1.66
N PHE A 107 -6.26 -23.11 -1.09
CA PHE A 107 -5.39 -22.23 -0.30
C PHE A 107 -6.01 -21.91 1.05
N THR A 108 -5.17 -21.85 2.07
CA THR A 108 -5.54 -21.39 3.42
C THR A 108 -4.66 -20.23 3.80
N PHE A 109 -5.27 -19.05 4.00
CA PHE A 109 -4.57 -17.84 4.42
C PHE A 109 -4.94 -17.49 5.85
N ILE A 110 -3.93 -17.22 6.67
CA ILE A 110 -4.10 -16.90 8.09
C ILE A 110 -3.55 -15.49 8.34
N PHE A 111 -4.41 -14.63 8.90
CA PHE A 111 -4.05 -13.26 9.23
C PHE A 111 -4.24 -12.98 10.71
N ASP A 112 -3.27 -12.30 11.30
CA ASP A 112 -3.38 -11.74 12.64
C ASP A 112 -3.91 -10.30 12.53
N ILE A 113 -4.97 -10.00 13.28
CA ILE A 113 -5.58 -8.67 13.28
C ILE A 113 -5.64 -8.11 14.69
N ALA A 114 -5.36 -6.81 14.80
CA ALA A 114 -5.56 -6.05 16.02
C ALA A 114 -6.97 -5.45 16.03
N ILE A 115 -7.67 -5.57 17.15
CA ILE A 115 -9.06 -5.12 17.30
C ILE A 115 -9.11 -3.97 18.29
N ALA A 116 -9.80 -2.89 17.93
CA ALA A 116 -10.02 -1.78 18.83
C ALA A 116 -10.90 -2.22 20.02
N PRO A 117 -10.47 -1.93 21.25
CA PRO A 117 -11.30 -2.16 22.42
C PRO A 117 -12.55 -1.27 22.39
N LYS A 118 -13.65 -1.78 22.88
CA LYS A 118 -14.83 -0.94 23.09
C LYS A 118 -14.65 -0.17 24.40
N PHE A 119 -14.64 1.14 24.31
CA PHE A 119 -14.58 2.03 25.47
C PHE A 119 -15.66 3.10 25.34
N LYS A 120 -16.08 3.63 26.47
CA LYS A 120 -16.90 4.84 26.53
C LYS A 120 -15.98 6.00 26.90
N ALA A 121 -15.97 7.03 26.07
CA ALA A 121 -15.36 8.30 26.43
C ALA A 121 -16.49 9.22 26.88
N GLU A 122 -16.50 9.57 28.15
CA GLU A 122 -17.45 10.51 28.74
C GLU A 122 -16.66 11.72 29.21
N LEU A 123 -17.04 12.90 28.76
CA LEU A 123 -16.50 14.15 29.27
C LEU A 123 -17.33 14.54 30.51
N SER A 124 -16.64 14.91 31.56
CA SER A 124 -17.24 15.39 32.81
C SER A 124 -16.92 16.87 33.01
N GLU A 125 -17.62 17.51 33.94
CA GLU A 125 -17.33 18.89 34.30
C GLU A 125 -15.96 19.07 34.99
N GLU A 126 -15.32 17.97 35.41
CA GLU A 126 -13.98 17.94 36.01
C GLU A 126 -12.86 17.87 34.98
N ASP A 127 -13.21 17.57 33.72
CA ASP A 127 -12.22 17.47 32.63
C ASP A 127 -11.76 18.87 32.23
N THR A 128 -10.47 19.14 32.36
CA THR A 128 -9.83 20.41 31.96
C THR A 128 -9.04 20.19 30.67
N ILE A 129 -9.23 21.08 29.71
CA ILE A 129 -8.47 21.12 28.47
C ILE A 129 -7.69 22.41 28.43
N ASP A 130 -6.37 22.32 28.27
CA ASP A 130 -5.53 23.50 28.11
C ASP A 130 -5.86 24.18 26.79
N TYR A 131 -6.23 25.43 26.85
CA TYR A 131 -6.43 26.27 25.68
C TYR A 131 -5.22 27.19 25.51
N TYR A 132 -4.56 27.07 24.38
CA TYR A 132 -3.37 27.86 24.08
C TYR A 132 -3.74 29.04 23.19
N ASP A 133 -3.33 30.26 23.64
CA ASP A 133 -3.34 31.44 22.80
C ASP A 133 -2.00 31.55 22.09
N ILE A 134 -2.02 31.67 20.77
CA ILE A 134 -0.80 31.68 19.96
C ILE A 134 -0.43 33.14 19.68
N GLU A 135 0.61 33.62 20.36
CA GLU A 135 1.19 34.92 20.06
C GLU A 135 2.26 34.81 18.96
N VAL A 136 2.14 35.65 17.95
CA VAL A 136 3.12 35.74 16.87
C VAL A 136 4.28 36.62 17.32
N SER A 137 5.47 36.03 17.51
CA SER A 137 6.67 36.77 17.88
C SER A 137 7.26 37.57 16.71
N GLU A 138 7.94 38.67 16.99
CA GLU A 138 8.68 39.44 15.99
C GLU A 138 9.72 38.60 15.25
N ASP A 139 10.35 37.65 15.92
CA ASP A 139 11.28 36.70 15.29
C ASP A 139 10.61 35.82 14.22
N LEU A 140 9.39 35.38 14.48
CA LEU A 140 8.63 34.58 13.54
C LEU A 140 8.24 35.40 12.31
N ILE A 141 7.84 36.66 12.54
CA ILE A 141 7.53 37.59 11.44
C ILE A 141 8.77 37.84 10.58
N THR A 142 9.90 38.12 11.21
CA THR A 142 11.18 38.38 10.50
C THR A 142 11.64 37.17 9.69
N LYS A 143 11.54 35.95 10.24
CA LYS A 143 11.85 34.71 9.52
C LYS A 143 10.93 34.50 8.31
N GLN A 144 9.63 34.75 8.51
CA GLN A 144 8.66 34.56 7.43
C GLN A 144 8.85 35.59 6.32
N LEU A 145 9.13 36.86 6.67
CA LEU A 145 9.48 37.91 5.70
C LEU A 145 10.76 37.55 4.93
N GLY A 146 11.80 37.05 5.61
CA GLY A 146 13.02 36.60 4.96
C GLY A 146 12.78 35.43 3.96
N ALA A 147 11.93 34.48 4.33
CA ALA A 147 11.55 33.39 3.43
C ALA A 147 10.79 33.90 2.20
N LEU A 148 9.85 34.85 2.38
CA LEU A 148 9.12 35.46 1.28
C LEU A 148 10.04 36.28 0.35
N GLN A 149 10.99 37.01 0.92
CA GLN A 149 11.99 37.76 0.16
C GLN A 149 12.85 36.84 -0.72
N GLN A 150 13.30 35.70 -0.18
CA GLN A 150 14.05 34.72 -0.94
C GLN A 150 13.21 34.09 -2.07
N GLN A 151 11.95 33.83 -1.81
CA GLN A 151 11.04 33.23 -2.81
C GLN A 151 10.68 34.23 -3.93
N ALA A 152 10.50 35.51 -3.59
CA ALA A 152 10.11 36.55 -4.56
C ALA A 152 11.31 37.31 -5.15
N GLY A 153 12.52 37.06 -4.65
CA GLY A 153 13.76 37.69 -5.10
C GLY A 153 14.17 37.30 -6.50
N HIS A 154 14.77 38.21 -7.23
CA HIS A 154 15.42 37.94 -8.49
C HIS A 154 16.91 37.84 -8.30
N PRO A 155 17.60 36.81 -8.80
CA PRO A 155 19.06 36.70 -8.71
C PRO A 155 19.72 37.74 -9.59
N GLU A 156 20.60 38.55 -9.02
CA GLU A 156 21.45 39.47 -9.73
C GLU A 156 22.89 38.95 -9.74
N SER A 157 23.60 39.13 -10.86
CA SER A 157 24.99 38.75 -10.93
C SER A 157 25.86 39.80 -10.25
N VAL A 158 26.71 39.40 -9.33
CA VAL A 158 27.65 40.25 -8.61
C VAL A 158 29.11 39.84 -8.93
N ASP A 159 30.03 40.82 -8.87
CA ASP A 159 31.45 40.61 -9.17
C ASP A 159 32.25 40.06 -7.99
N SER A 160 31.69 40.15 -6.78
CA SER A 160 32.33 39.69 -5.54
C SER A 160 31.34 38.89 -4.71
N TYR A 161 31.82 37.79 -4.16
CA TYR A 161 31.07 36.89 -3.31
C TYR A 161 30.88 37.46 -1.89
N GLU A 162 29.62 37.39 -1.41
CA GLU A 162 29.27 37.66 -0.03
C GLU A 162 28.60 36.43 0.63
N GLU A 163 28.53 36.42 1.97
CA GLU A 163 27.87 35.35 2.71
C GLU A 163 26.38 35.27 2.33
N ARG A 164 25.94 34.11 1.85
CA ARG A 164 24.61 33.77 1.32
C ARG A 164 24.43 33.93 -0.20
N ASP A 165 25.44 34.27 -0.94
CA ASP A 165 25.36 34.28 -2.39
C ASP A 165 25.36 32.86 -2.97
N ILE A 166 24.71 32.70 -4.13
CA ILE A 166 24.64 31.42 -4.84
C ILE A 166 25.81 31.39 -5.84
N LEU A 167 26.75 30.49 -5.60
CA LEU A 167 27.81 30.22 -6.54
C LEU A 167 27.41 29.20 -7.60
N ARG A 168 27.52 29.55 -8.87
CA ARG A 168 27.34 28.61 -9.98
C ARG A 168 28.70 28.34 -10.62
N GLY A 169 29.07 27.07 -10.71
CA GLY A 169 30.35 26.68 -11.31
C GLY A 169 30.28 25.24 -11.81
N THR A 170 31.39 24.86 -12.49
CA THR A 170 31.60 23.48 -12.93
C THR A 170 32.56 22.83 -11.95
N LEU A 171 32.17 21.67 -11.41
CA LEU A 171 33.08 20.82 -10.65
C LEU A 171 33.80 19.89 -11.61
N ALA A 172 35.12 19.91 -11.56
CA ALA A 172 35.98 18.98 -12.29
C ALA A 172 36.86 18.24 -11.31
N GLU A 173 37.02 16.94 -11.52
CA GLU A 173 37.98 16.13 -10.79
C GLU A 173 39.39 16.56 -11.23
N LEU A 174 40.22 16.90 -10.28
CA LEU A 174 41.63 17.20 -10.55
C LEU A 174 42.41 15.92 -10.39
N ASP A 175 43.02 15.45 -11.48
CA ASP A 175 43.99 14.35 -11.39
C ASP A 175 45.19 14.85 -10.55
N GLU A 176 45.60 14.04 -9.57
CA GLU A 176 46.83 14.25 -8.82
C GLU A 176 48.05 14.07 -9.78
N ASN A 177 48.52 15.15 -10.35
CA ASN A 177 49.86 15.28 -10.95
C ASN A 177 50.53 16.56 -10.46
#